data_04d05d045582d096b48346fd7ef87e6a
#
_entry.id   04d05d045582d096b48346fd7ef87e6a
#
_cell.length_a   1.000
_cell.length_b   1.000
_cell.length_c   1.000
_cell.angle_alpha   90.00
_cell.angle_beta   90.00
_cell.angle_gamma   90.00
#
_symmetry.space_group_name_H-M   'P 1'
#
loop_
_entity.id
_entity.type
_entity.pdbx_description
1 polymer ?
#
loop_
_entity_poly.entity_id
_entity_poly.type
_entity_poly.pdbx_seq_one_letter_code
_entity_poly.pdbx_strand_id
1 'polypeptide(L)'
;MTTVLCGVHQALDILASDFPEVEVIDLTTNKDPLPKGAILFAGYGEETMKAADTAEVAWIQLPHTGIDTVNPSLLNAPVVTCAKGAESVPIAEYVLASMLAFGRTFPETWLKEAPEHWFFQKTQCLMGQRVGLVGFGGIGQRVATLAKAFDMNVVAIRRTNTPSEIPGISIATSLEEILPTLDHLVLCAPSTTQTKHLMNEK
;
A
#
# COMPACT_ATOMS: atom_id res chain seq x y z
N MET A 1 14.28 -28.42 -10.87
CA MET A 1 14.44 -27.47 -9.77
C MET A 1 13.77 -26.18 -10.20
N THR A 2 12.96 -25.56 -9.36
CA THR A 2 12.31 -24.30 -9.70
C THR A 2 13.33 -23.17 -9.59
N THR A 3 13.46 -22.35 -10.63
CA THR A 3 14.38 -21.21 -10.64
C THR A 3 13.59 -19.91 -10.51
N VAL A 4 14.00 -19.03 -9.59
CA VAL A 4 13.48 -17.69 -9.38
C VAL A 4 14.52 -16.66 -9.79
N LEU A 5 14.18 -15.84 -10.76
CA LEU A 5 14.94 -14.66 -11.18
C LEU A 5 14.51 -13.50 -10.27
N CYS A 6 15.37 -13.05 -9.39
CA CYS A 6 15.04 -12.05 -8.37
C CYS A 6 15.59 -10.67 -8.76
N GLY A 7 14.70 -9.73 -9.04
CA GLY A 7 15.02 -8.31 -9.25
C GLY A 7 14.81 -7.45 -8.00
N VAL A 8 14.50 -8.05 -6.86
CA VAL A 8 14.26 -7.37 -5.57
C VAL A 8 15.36 -7.77 -4.59
N HIS A 9 16.41 -6.98 -4.49
CA HIS A 9 17.61 -7.31 -3.69
C HIS A 9 17.29 -7.67 -2.24
N GLN A 10 16.35 -6.97 -1.61
CA GLN A 10 15.94 -7.23 -0.22
C GLN A 10 15.24 -8.57 0.00
N ALA A 11 14.81 -9.23 -1.06
CA ALA A 11 14.14 -10.54 -0.98
C ALA A 11 15.12 -11.72 -1.11
N LEU A 12 16.36 -11.49 -1.51
CA LEU A 12 17.34 -12.57 -1.78
C LEU A 12 17.57 -13.45 -0.57
N ASP A 13 17.88 -12.86 0.58
CA ASP A 13 18.16 -13.62 1.81
C ASP A 13 16.94 -14.38 2.29
N ILE A 14 15.74 -13.79 2.18
CA ILE A 14 14.47 -14.44 2.54
C ILE A 14 14.20 -15.63 1.63
N LEU A 15 14.34 -15.43 0.31
CA LEU A 15 14.13 -16.52 -0.66
C LEU A 15 15.12 -17.67 -0.42
N ALA A 16 16.38 -17.37 -0.15
CA ALA A 16 17.39 -18.38 0.09
C ALA A 16 17.19 -19.12 1.42
N SER A 17 16.72 -18.44 2.48
CA SER A 17 16.50 -19.05 3.79
C SER A 17 15.21 -19.85 3.88
N ASP A 18 14.12 -19.31 3.36
CA ASP A 18 12.78 -19.87 3.55
C ASP A 18 12.41 -20.88 2.48
N PHE A 19 13.09 -20.86 1.33
CA PHE A 19 12.86 -21.75 0.17
C PHE A 19 14.16 -22.37 -0.34
N PRO A 20 14.86 -23.20 0.47
CA PRO A 20 16.17 -23.76 0.11
C PRO A 20 16.12 -24.72 -1.09
N GLU A 21 14.92 -25.20 -1.47
CA GLU A 21 14.72 -26.04 -2.66
C GLU A 21 14.62 -25.24 -3.97
N VAL A 22 14.61 -23.92 -3.89
CA VAL A 22 14.50 -23.03 -5.05
C VAL A 22 15.88 -22.47 -5.39
N GLU A 23 16.24 -22.52 -6.66
CA GLU A 23 17.42 -21.82 -7.16
C GLU A 23 17.09 -20.34 -7.35
N VAL A 24 17.80 -19.45 -6.64
CA VAL A 24 17.60 -18.00 -6.73
C VAL A 24 18.74 -17.36 -7.50
N ILE A 25 18.42 -16.67 -8.60
CA ILE A 25 19.37 -15.90 -9.40
C ILE A 25 19.13 -14.42 -9.17
N ASP A 26 20.11 -13.74 -8.59
CA ASP A 26 20.10 -12.28 -8.42
C ASP A 26 20.32 -11.58 -9.76
N LEU A 27 19.29 -10.93 -10.29
CA LEU A 27 19.35 -10.23 -11.57
C LEU A 27 20.25 -9.00 -11.55
N THR A 28 20.52 -8.41 -10.39
CA THR A 28 21.34 -7.20 -10.27
C THR A 28 22.83 -7.50 -10.48
N THR A 29 23.25 -8.73 -10.21
CA THR A 29 24.65 -9.17 -10.31
C THR A 29 24.90 -10.21 -11.37
N ASN A 30 23.86 -10.92 -11.84
CA ASN A 30 23.98 -12.00 -12.80
C ASN A 30 24.39 -11.51 -14.21
N LYS A 31 25.38 -12.17 -14.80
CA LYS A 31 25.86 -11.92 -16.16
C LYS A 31 25.68 -13.12 -17.08
N ASP A 32 25.28 -14.25 -16.54
CA ASP A 32 25.10 -15.49 -17.29
C ASP A 32 23.73 -15.51 -18.00
N PRO A 33 23.60 -16.33 -19.06
CA PRO A 33 22.31 -16.54 -19.72
C PRO A 33 21.25 -17.03 -18.72
N LEU A 34 20.05 -16.46 -18.82
CA LEU A 34 18.93 -16.81 -17.94
C LEU A 34 18.22 -18.08 -18.42
N PRO A 35 17.80 -18.97 -17.51
CA PRO A 35 17.03 -20.15 -17.84
C PRO A 35 15.63 -19.78 -18.33
N LYS A 36 15.12 -20.53 -19.31
CA LYS A 36 13.75 -20.38 -19.80
C LYS A 36 12.72 -20.98 -18.84
N GLY A 37 11.53 -20.38 -18.82
CA GLY A 37 10.42 -20.88 -18.02
C GLY A 37 10.56 -20.62 -16.51
N ALA A 38 11.50 -19.76 -16.10
CA ALA A 38 11.68 -19.39 -14.70
C ALA A 38 10.53 -18.52 -14.17
N ILE A 39 10.48 -18.38 -12.85
CA ILE A 39 9.62 -17.40 -12.17
C ILE A 39 10.42 -16.10 -12.06
N LEU A 40 9.82 -14.99 -12.43
CA LEU A 40 10.41 -13.65 -12.24
C LEU A 40 9.76 -12.96 -11.06
N PHE A 41 10.52 -12.74 -9.98
CA PHE A 41 10.15 -11.80 -8.93
C PHE A 41 10.63 -10.42 -9.36
N ALA A 42 9.72 -9.62 -9.87
CA ALA A 42 10.02 -8.41 -10.61
C ALA A 42 10.51 -7.29 -9.68
N GLY A 43 11.67 -6.70 -10.02
CA GLY A 43 12.14 -5.43 -9.43
C GLY A 43 11.72 -4.23 -10.29
N TYR A 44 12.32 -3.09 -9.99
CA TYR A 44 12.09 -1.82 -10.72
C TYR A 44 13.21 -1.52 -11.75
N GLY A 45 14.26 -2.33 -11.79
CA GLY A 45 15.43 -2.10 -12.63
C GLY A 45 15.25 -2.59 -14.06
N GLU A 46 16.15 -2.14 -14.95
CA GLU A 46 16.20 -2.56 -16.36
C GLU A 46 16.49 -4.06 -16.51
N GLU A 47 17.21 -4.66 -15.58
CA GLU A 47 17.50 -6.10 -15.53
C GLU A 47 16.24 -6.95 -15.47
N THR A 48 15.21 -6.49 -14.74
CA THR A 48 13.89 -7.14 -14.69
C THR A 48 13.22 -7.16 -16.06
N MET A 49 13.28 -6.05 -16.78
CA MET A 49 12.69 -5.94 -18.11
C MET A 49 13.42 -6.87 -19.09
N LYS A 50 14.75 -6.84 -19.05
CA LYS A 50 15.59 -7.73 -19.89
C LYS A 50 15.32 -9.21 -19.58
N ALA A 51 15.15 -9.57 -18.32
CA ALA A 51 14.82 -10.94 -17.91
C ALA A 51 13.46 -11.38 -18.45
N ALA A 52 12.44 -10.52 -18.35
CA ALA A 52 11.11 -10.80 -18.89
C ALA A 52 11.12 -11.05 -20.41
N ASP A 53 11.91 -10.28 -21.14
CA ASP A 53 12.00 -10.37 -22.59
C ASP A 53 12.83 -11.59 -23.07
N THR A 54 13.83 -12.01 -22.29
CA THR A 54 14.82 -13.01 -22.76
C THR A 54 14.64 -14.40 -22.16
N ALA A 55 14.08 -14.52 -20.95
CA ALA A 55 13.98 -15.80 -20.24
C ALA A 55 12.68 -16.57 -20.52
N GLU A 56 11.76 -16.06 -21.35
CA GLU A 56 10.46 -16.69 -21.60
C GLU A 56 9.80 -17.12 -20.27
N VAL A 57 9.71 -16.18 -19.32
CA VAL A 57 9.27 -16.47 -17.94
C VAL A 57 7.87 -17.06 -17.92
N ALA A 58 7.66 -18.06 -17.07
CA ALA A 58 6.37 -18.73 -16.92
C ALA A 58 5.41 -17.96 -16.01
N TRP A 59 5.98 -17.25 -15.02
CA TRP A 59 5.22 -16.50 -14.05
C TRP A 59 5.98 -15.24 -13.63
N ILE A 60 5.26 -14.11 -13.55
CA ILE A 60 5.78 -12.86 -12.97
C ILE A 60 5.03 -12.57 -11.68
N GLN A 61 5.78 -12.42 -10.59
CA GLN A 61 5.29 -11.90 -9.32
C GLN A 61 5.73 -10.44 -9.18
N LEU A 62 4.77 -9.52 -9.07
CA LEU A 62 5.02 -8.10 -8.76
C LEU A 62 5.13 -7.90 -7.25
N PRO A 63 6.11 -7.14 -6.75
CA PRO A 63 6.33 -6.94 -5.31
C PRO A 63 5.32 -5.99 -4.66
N HIS A 64 4.51 -5.29 -5.44
CA HIS A 64 3.53 -4.31 -4.99
C HIS A 64 2.12 -4.63 -5.49
N THR A 65 1.12 -3.90 -4.98
CA THR A 65 -0.30 -4.11 -5.33
C THR A 65 -0.72 -3.39 -6.61
N GLY A 66 -0.26 -2.14 -6.79
CA GLY A 66 -0.64 -1.31 -7.94
C GLY A 66 0.06 -1.76 -9.22
N ILE A 67 -0.64 -1.69 -10.35
CA ILE A 67 -0.09 -2.03 -11.68
C ILE A 67 -0.03 -0.82 -12.61
N ASP A 68 -0.38 0.36 -12.14
CA ASP A 68 -0.46 1.60 -12.90
C ASP A 68 0.91 2.12 -13.39
N THR A 69 1.98 1.78 -12.68
CA THR A 69 3.37 2.12 -13.04
C THR A 69 4.15 0.96 -13.65
N VAL A 70 3.52 -0.23 -13.76
CA VAL A 70 4.16 -1.42 -14.31
C VAL A 70 4.29 -1.29 -15.82
N ASN A 71 5.48 -1.61 -16.35
CA ASN A 71 5.64 -1.65 -17.79
C ASN A 71 4.69 -2.70 -18.42
N PRO A 72 3.87 -2.32 -19.41
CA PRO A 72 2.89 -3.22 -19.99
C PRO A 72 3.48 -4.54 -20.54
N SER A 73 4.76 -4.58 -20.94
CA SER A 73 5.39 -5.82 -21.41
C SER A 73 5.46 -6.89 -20.33
N LEU A 74 5.62 -6.52 -19.06
CA LEU A 74 5.58 -7.45 -17.93
C LEU A 74 4.20 -8.11 -17.74
N LEU A 75 3.15 -7.48 -18.23
CA LEU A 75 1.78 -8.00 -18.09
C LEU A 75 1.42 -9.04 -19.16
N ASN A 76 2.32 -9.32 -20.10
CA ASN A 76 2.12 -10.28 -21.20
C ASN A 76 2.58 -11.71 -20.85
N ALA A 77 3.15 -11.95 -19.67
CA ALA A 77 3.54 -13.29 -19.25
C ALA A 77 2.31 -14.21 -19.09
N PRO A 78 2.46 -15.55 -19.22
CA PRO A 78 1.38 -16.50 -19.06
C PRO A 78 0.63 -16.37 -17.70
N VAL A 79 1.37 -16.07 -16.64
CA VAL A 79 0.82 -15.81 -15.30
C VAL A 79 1.45 -14.54 -14.76
N VAL A 80 0.62 -13.60 -14.29
CA VAL A 80 1.07 -12.41 -13.57
C VAL A 80 0.27 -12.27 -12.29
N THR A 81 0.98 -12.13 -11.19
CA THR A 81 0.40 -11.91 -9.85
C THR A 81 1.04 -10.70 -9.18
N CYS A 82 0.36 -10.15 -8.19
CA CYS A 82 0.83 -9.00 -7.42
C CYS A 82 0.66 -9.24 -5.92
N ALA A 83 1.36 -8.46 -5.10
CA ALA A 83 1.33 -8.56 -3.64
C ALA A 83 0.05 -7.95 -3.02
N LYS A 84 -1.12 -8.21 -3.61
CA LYS A 84 -2.40 -7.67 -3.16
C LYS A 84 -2.68 -8.04 -1.71
N GLY A 85 -2.85 -7.02 -0.88
CA GLY A 85 -3.17 -7.17 0.55
C GLY A 85 -1.96 -7.23 1.47
N ALA A 86 -0.76 -7.55 0.99
CA ALA A 86 0.44 -7.68 1.81
C ALA A 86 0.78 -6.40 2.59
N GLU A 87 0.61 -5.24 1.95
CA GLU A 87 0.92 -3.94 2.55
C GLU A 87 -0.26 -3.29 3.28
N SER A 88 -1.41 -3.96 3.38
CA SER A 88 -2.62 -3.36 3.95
C SER A 88 -2.44 -3.02 5.44
N VAL A 89 -1.73 -3.85 6.20
CA VAL A 89 -1.47 -3.61 7.63
C VAL A 89 -0.49 -2.47 7.84
N PRO A 90 0.75 -2.52 7.30
CA PRO A 90 1.72 -1.45 7.56
C PRO A 90 1.27 -0.08 7.03
N ILE A 91 0.57 -0.02 5.89
CA ILE A 91 0.03 1.24 5.37
C ILE A 91 -1.07 1.78 6.30
N ALA A 92 -1.97 0.93 6.79
CA ALA A 92 -3.02 1.38 7.70
C ALA A 92 -2.45 1.89 9.05
N GLU A 93 -1.43 1.24 9.57
CA GLU A 93 -0.71 1.70 10.76
C GLU A 93 -0.04 3.06 10.52
N TYR A 94 0.61 3.24 9.36
CA TYR A 94 1.19 4.53 8.97
C TYR A 94 0.14 5.63 8.88
N VAL A 95 -1.05 5.36 8.34
CA VAL A 95 -2.16 6.31 8.25
C VAL A 95 -2.60 6.75 9.63
N LEU A 96 -2.83 5.81 10.57
CA LEU A 96 -3.23 6.14 11.95
C LEU A 96 -2.12 6.87 12.70
N ALA A 97 -0.86 6.46 12.52
CA ALA A 97 0.28 7.16 13.10
C ALA A 97 0.37 8.62 12.62
N SER A 98 0.13 8.86 11.31
CA SER A 98 0.11 10.20 10.73
C SER A 98 -1.02 11.07 11.30
N MET A 99 -2.24 10.53 11.44
CA MET A 99 -3.36 11.22 12.07
C MET A 99 -3.07 11.57 13.54
N LEU A 100 -2.49 10.62 14.28
CA LEU A 100 -2.08 10.84 15.68
C LEU A 100 -0.98 11.90 15.76
N ALA A 101 0.04 11.81 14.90
CA ALA A 101 1.12 12.79 14.85
C ALA A 101 0.60 14.21 14.59
N PHE A 102 -0.32 14.36 13.66
CA PHE A 102 -0.97 15.63 13.37
C PHE A 102 -1.79 16.14 14.58
N GLY A 103 -2.70 15.31 15.11
CA GLY A 103 -3.56 15.70 16.24
C GLY A 103 -2.78 16.00 17.53
N ARG A 104 -1.63 15.34 17.73
CA ARG A 104 -0.75 15.54 18.90
C ARG A 104 0.37 16.54 18.63
N THR A 105 0.46 17.08 17.42
CA THR A 105 1.53 18.01 16.99
C THR A 105 2.94 17.42 17.21
N PHE A 106 3.11 16.13 16.87
CA PHE A 106 4.44 15.52 16.86
C PHE A 106 5.26 16.00 15.65
N PRO A 107 6.57 16.16 15.75
CA PRO A 107 7.44 15.99 16.92
C PRO A 107 7.56 17.22 17.84
N GLU A 108 6.84 18.31 17.60
CA GLU A 108 6.95 19.59 18.31
C GLU A 108 6.70 19.43 19.83
N THR A 109 5.85 18.45 20.19
CA THR A 109 5.51 18.14 21.59
C THR A 109 6.49 17.18 22.26
N TRP A 110 7.47 16.63 21.54
CA TRP A 110 8.47 15.76 22.13
C TRP A 110 9.49 16.55 22.95
N LEU A 111 9.53 16.25 24.23
CA LEU A 111 10.49 16.87 25.13
C LEU A 111 11.88 16.29 24.92
N LYS A 112 12.86 17.17 24.71
CA LYS A 112 14.29 16.81 24.65
C LYS A 112 14.93 16.86 26.02
N GLU A 113 14.41 17.70 26.90
CA GLU A 113 14.87 17.90 28.26
C GLU A 113 13.67 18.02 29.20
N ALA A 114 13.86 17.78 30.49
CA ALA A 114 12.81 17.97 31.48
C ALA A 114 12.47 19.48 31.58
N PRO A 115 11.21 19.90 31.42
CA PRO A 115 10.84 21.29 31.48
C PRO A 115 10.92 21.78 32.96
N GLU A 116 11.33 23.05 33.15
CA GLU A 116 11.32 23.68 34.48
C GLU A 116 9.91 23.80 35.08
N HIS A 117 8.93 23.97 34.17
CA HIS A 117 7.51 24.09 34.57
C HIS A 117 6.65 23.16 33.72
N TRP A 118 5.58 22.64 34.33
CA TRP A 118 4.56 21.90 33.59
C TRP A 118 3.91 22.80 32.54
N PHE A 119 3.79 22.29 31.31
CA PHE A 119 3.15 23.03 30.22
C PHE A 119 1.98 22.25 29.66
N PHE A 120 1.01 22.96 29.11
CA PHE A 120 -0.13 22.40 28.41
C PHE A 120 -0.06 22.79 26.94
N GLN A 121 -0.10 21.79 26.08
CA GLN A 121 -0.29 22.00 24.66
C GLN A 121 -1.71 21.64 24.25
N LYS A 122 -2.30 22.45 23.36
CA LYS A 122 -3.60 22.16 22.78
C LYS A 122 -3.43 21.06 21.74
N THR A 123 -3.85 19.85 22.08
CA THR A 123 -3.82 18.69 21.20
C THR A 123 -5.23 18.19 20.91
N GLN A 124 -5.40 17.40 19.87
CA GLN A 124 -6.66 16.82 19.46
C GLN A 124 -6.63 15.30 19.65
N CYS A 125 -7.77 14.71 20.01
CA CYS A 125 -7.97 13.27 20.03
C CYS A 125 -8.65 12.83 18.73
N LEU A 126 -8.38 11.61 18.28
CA LEU A 126 -9.09 11.03 17.13
C LEU A 126 -10.53 10.62 17.46
N MET A 127 -10.81 10.32 18.73
CA MET A 127 -12.15 9.95 19.19
C MET A 127 -13.20 10.98 18.76
N GLY A 128 -14.25 10.50 18.13
CA GLY A 128 -15.36 11.34 17.64
C GLY A 128 -15.10 12.03 16.30
N GLN A 129 -13.84 12.15 15.86
CA GLN A 129 -13.50 12.72 14.55
C GLN A 129 -13.99 11.85 13.40
N ARG A 130 -14.22 12.47 12.25
CA ARG A 130 -14.75 11.82 11.07
C ARG A 130 -13.68 11.64 10.00
N VAL A 131 -13.45 10.38 9.59
CA VAL A 131 -12.52 10.03 8.52
C VAL A 131 -13.26 9.53 7.29
N GLY A 132 -12.93 10.11 6.12
CA GLY A 132 -13.37 9.67 4.81
C GLY A 132 -12.32 8.79 4.15
N LEU A 133 -12.75 7.65 3.60
CA LEU A 133 -11.90 6.71 2.88
C LEU A 133 -12.30 6.66 1.42
N VAL A 134 -11.47 7.19 0.53
CA VAL A 134 -11.67 7.06 -0.91
C VAL A 134 -11.02 5.77 -1.37
N GLY A 135 -11.85 4.76 -1.63
CA GLY A 135 -11.46 3.38 -1.85
C GLY A 135 -11.63 2.54 -0.59
N PHE A 136 -12.30 1.40 -0.75
CA PHE A 136 -12.62 0.48 0.35
C PHE A 136 -12.15 -0.95 0.03
N GLY A 137 -10.91 -1.04 -0.49
CA GLY A 137 -10.16 -2.28 -0.66
C GLY A 137 -9.42 -2.69 0.61
N GLY A 138 -8.42 -3.57 0.50
CA GLY A 138 -7.67 -4.10 1.66
C GLY A 138 -7.12 -3.01 2.59
N ILE A 139 -6.49 -1.96 2.05
CA ILE A 139 -5.97 -0.83 2.83
C ILE A 139 -7.13 -0.08 3.51
N GLY A 140 -8.14 0.35 2.74
CA GLY A 140 -9.26 1.11 3.28
C GLY A 140 -10.02 0.37 4.39
N GLN A 141 -10.25 -0.94 4.22
CA GLN A 141 -10.89 -1.78 5.24
C GLN A 141 -10.03 -1.90 6.50
N ARG A 142 -8.71 -2.02 6.35
CA ARG A 142 -7.81 -2.08 7.51
C ARG A 142 -7.75 -0.74 8.24
N VAL A 143 -7.65 0.39 7.53
CA VAL A 143 -7.75 1.74 8.11
C VAL A 143 -9.08 1.91 8.84
N ALA A 144 -10.20 1.51 8.24
CA ALA A 144 -11.52 1.58 8.86
C ALA A 144 -11.57 0.81 10.19
N THR A 145 -11.04 -0.42 10.22
CA THR A 145 -10.98 -1.24 11.43
C THR A 145 -10.18 -0.55 12.54
N LEU A 146 -9.01 0.00 12.23
CA LEU A 146 -8.19 0.71 13.21
C LEU A 146 -8.85 2.02 13.64
N ALA A 147 -9.40 2.82 12.72
CA ALA A 147 -10.10 4.05 13.04
C ALA A 147 -11.30 3.81 13.97
N LYS A 148 -12.05 2.72 13.77
CA LYS A 148 -13.13 2.31 14.68
C LYS A 148 -12.62 1.97 16.08
N ALA A 149 -11.45 1.37 16.22
CA ALA A 149 -10.83 1.12 17.54
C ALA A 149 -10.41 2.40 18.27
N PHE A 150 -10.26 3.52 17.54
CA PHE A 150 -10.08 4.87 18.10
C PHE A 150 -11.40 5.65 18.25
N ASP A 151 -12.55 4.98 18.17
CA ASP A 151 -13.89 5.60 18.27
C ASP A 151 -14.13 6.71 17.24
N MET A 152 -13.51 6.61 16.06
CA MET A 152 -13.74 7.53 14.94
C MET A 152 -15.03 7.18 14.19
N ASN A 153 -15.64 8.20 13.57
CA ASN A 153 -16.74 8.05 12.64
C ASN A 153 -16.18 7.80 11.24
N VAL A 154 -16.40 6.60 10.70
CA VAL A 154 -15.82 6.21 9.40
C VAL A 154 -16.89 6.24 8.30
N VAL A 155 -16.58 6.92 7.20
CA VAL A 155 -17.35 6.89 5.97
C VAL A 155 -16.43 6.52 4.80
N ALA A 156 -16.86 5.56 3.98
CA ALA A 156 -16.07 5.11 2.84
C ALA A 156 -16.81 5.41 1.53
N ILE A 157 -16.04 5.72 0.50
CA ILE A 157 -16.50 5.87 -0.87
C ILE A 157 -15.91 4.72 -1.68
N ARG A 158 -16.77 4.03 -2.41
CA ARG A 158 -16.35 2.97 -3.32
C ARG A 158 -17.22 2.96 -4.57
N ARG A 159 -16.73 2.33 -5.62
CA ARG A 159 -17.39 2.27 -6.92
C ARG A 159 -18.79 1.62 -6.87
N THR A 160 -19.00 0.70 -5.96
CA THR A 160 -20.29 0.01 -5.78
C THR A 160 -20.95 0.47 -4.47
N ASN A 161 -22.25 0.77 -4.52
CA ASN A 161 -23.01 1.15 -3.31
C ASN A 161 -23.45 -0.10 -2.50
N THR A 162 -22.54 -1.04 -2.28
CA THR A 162 -22.79 -2.22 -1.46
C THR A 162 -22.49 -1.87 0.01
N PRO A 163 -23.32 -2.25 0.97
CA PRO A 163 -23.06 -2.05 2.39
C PRO A 163 -21.68 -2.61 2.81
N SER A 164 -21.06 -1.98 3.81
CA SER A 164 -19.83 -2.49 4.39
C SER A 164 -20.07 -3.78 5.17
N GLU A 165 -19.15 -4.74 5.04
CA GLU A 165 -19.12 -5.94 5.89
C GLU A 165 -18.60 -5.62 7.32
N ILE A 166 -17.91 -4.47 7.50
CA ILE A 166 -17.44 -4.01 8.80
C ILE A 166 -18.56 -3.19 9.45
N PRO A 167 -19.05 -3.59 10.64
CA PRO A 167 -20.12 -2.87 11.32
C PRO A 167 -19.78 -1.41 11.64
N GLY A 168 -20.74 -0.54 11.49
CA GLY A 168 -20.61 0.88 11.83
C GLY A 168 -19.81 1.72 10.82
N ILE A 169 -19.58 1.21 9.61
CA ILE A 169 -19.00 1.97 8.49
C ILE A 169 -20.13 2.41 7.56
N SER A 170 -20.22 3.70 7.30
CA SER A 170 -21.14 4.28 6.33
C SER A 170 -20.53 4.22 4.93
N ILE A 171 -21.33 3.92 3.91
CA ILE A 171 -20.91 4.03 2.51
C ILE A 171 -21.58 5.28 1.92
N ALA A 172 -20.77 6.14 1.32
CA ALA A 172 -21.22 7.33 0.59
C ALA A 172 -21.01 7.13 -0.92
N THR A 173 -21.79 7.85 -1.70
CA THR A 173 -21.77 7.79 -3.17
C THR A 173 -21.01 8.95 -3.80
N SER A 174 -20.83 10.05 -3.08
CA SER A 174 -20.12 11.24 -3.53
C SER A 174 -19.11 11.73 -2.50
N LEU A 175 -17.92 12.11 -2.96
CA LEU A 175 -16.90 12.75 -2.14
C LEU A 175 -17.32 14.17 -1.76
N GLU A 176 -17.90 14.90 -2.68
CA GLU A 176 -18.32 16.29 -2.51
C GLU A 176 -19.33 16.45 -1.38
N GLU A 177 -20.25 15.49 -1.23
CA GLU A 177 -21.24 15.51 -0.15
C GLU A 177 -20.65 15.34 1.24
N ILE A 178 -19.61 14.52 1.38
CA ILE A 178 -19.03 14.21 2.69
C ILE A 178 -17.83 15.09 3.05
N LEU A 179 -17.11 15.60 2.05
CA LEU A 179 -15.86 16.35 2.23
C LEU A 179 -15.96 17.50 3.26
N PRO A 180 -17.01 18.34 3.27
CA PRO A 180 -17.14 19.41 4.25
C PRO A 180 -17.34 18.93 5.70
N THR A 181 -17.59 17.65 5.90
CA THR A 181 -17.88 17.05 7.21
C THR A 181 -16.72 16.21 7.76
N LEU A 182 -15.61 16.11 7.02
CA LEU A 182 -14.47 15.28 7.38
C LEU A 182 -13.42 16.06 8.17
N ASP A 183 -12.84 15.42 9.17
CA ASP A 183 -11.62 15.86 9.83
C ASP A 183 -10.39 15.30 9.14
N HIS A 184 -10.51 14.09 8.56
CA HIS A 184 -9.44 13.40 7.84
C HIS A 184 -9.95 12.80 6.54
N LEU A 185 -9.09 12.81 5.51
CA LEU A 185 -9.35 12.15 4.25
C LEU A 185 -8.18 11.23 3.88
N VAL A 186 -8.49 9.98 3.56
CA VAL A 186 -7.52 8.97 3.15
C VAL A 186 -7.80 8.52 1.73
N LEU A 187 -6.82 8.70 0.84
CA LEU A 187 -6.89 8.25 -0.53
C LEU A 187 -6.22 6.88 -0.66
N CYS A 188 -7.00 5.83 -0.82
CA CYS A 188 -6.56 4.44 -0.99
C CYS A 188 -7.21 3.75 -2.20
N ALA A 189 -7.76 4.54 -3.12
CA ALA A 189 -8.23 4.06 -4.41
C ALA A 189 -7.04 3.85 -5.37
N PRO A 190 -7.12 2.90 -6.30
CA PRO A 190 -6.11 2.73 -7.34
C PRO A 190 -6.06 3.96 -8.27
N SER A 191 -4.88 4.24 -8.81
CA SER A 191 -4.70 5.26 -9.85
C SER A 191 -5.30 4.76 -11.16
N THR A 192 -6.34 5.43 -11.63
CA THR A 192 -7.05 5.11 -12.87
C THR A 192 -7.44 6.40 -13.59
N THR A 193 -7.91 6.29 -14.83
CA THR A 193 -8.47 7.45 -15.54
C THR A 193 -9.65 8.10 -14.81
N GLN A 194 -10.40 7.35 -14.00
CA GLN A 194 -11.54 7.83 -13.22
C GLN A 194 -11.12 8.51 -11.91
N THR A 195 -9.97 8.12 -11.34
CA THR A 195 -9.45 8.69 -10.09
C THR A 195 -8.37 9.74 -10.32
N LYS A 196 -7.95 9.94 -11.57
CA LYS A 196 -7.00 10.98 -11.96
C LYS A 196 -7.61 12.36 -11.68
N HIS A 197 -6.87 13.21 -10.97
CA HIS A 197 -7.32 14.55 -10.53
C HIS A 197 -8.57 14.53 -9.64
N LEU A 198 -8.80 13.43 -8.90
CA LEU A 198 -9.89 13.36 -7.93
C LEU A 198 -9.78 14.47 -6.87
N MET A 199 -8.56 14.79 -6.47
CA MET A 199 -8.25 15.97 -5.66
C MET A 199 -7.71 17.06 -6.58
N ASN A 200 -8.37 18.20 -6.59
CA ASN A 200 -8.03 19.39 -7.39
C ASN A 200 -8.43 20.67 -6.65
N GLU A 201 -8.20 21.82 -7.23
CA GLU A 201 -8.46 23.14 -6.64
C GLU A 201 -9.95 23.61 -6.73
N LYS A 202 -10.85 22.75 -7.20
CA LYS A 202 -12.28 23.11 -7.36
C LYS A 202 -13.08 22.71 -6.15
#